data_4860f5ede6a417595ce46e2a582ad604
#
_entry.id   4860f5ede6a417595ce46e2a582ad604
#
_cell.length_a   1.000
_cell.length_b   1.000
_cell.length_c   1.000
_cell.angle_alpha   90.00
_cell.angle_beta   90.00
_cell.angle_gamma   90.00
#
_symmetry.space_group_name_H-M   'P 1'
#
loop_
_entity.id
_entity.type
_entity.pdbx_description
1 polymer ?
#
loop_
_entity_poly.entity_id
_entity_poly.type
_entity_poly.pdbx_seq_one_letter_code
_entity_poly.pdbx_strand_id
1 'polypeptide(L)'
;MPGGLAVSTVFATAGFADLPGVFSDWITSLDMAPMLILICILLGYAVLGMFMDAIGMLLLTLPVVYPAVMALNGGEAVSAAEATFGMSGPMCAIWFGILVVKMAEFCLITPPIGLNCFVVAGVRPDISVQDVFKGVTPFFIADGVTIGLLVAFPGIVLFLPRLVG
;
A
#
# COMPACT_ATOMS: atom_id res chain seq x y z
N MET A 1 3.18 25.40 9.64
CA MET A 1 3.49 24.85 8.29
C MET A 1 2.24 25.03 7.42
N PRO A 2 2.19 25.94 6.44
CA PRO A 2 0.97 26.26 5.71
C PRO A 2 0.60 25.27 4.57
N GLY A 3 1.47 24.35 4.20
CA GLY A 3 1.24 23.43 3.09
C GLY A 3 0.21 22.33 3.35
N GLY A 4 0.07 21.86 4.58
CA GLY A 4 -0.88 20.78 4.92
C GLY A 4 -2.35 21.25 4.91
N LEU A 5 -2.59 22.52 5.23
CA LEU A 5 -3.94 23.09 5.23
C LEU A 5 -4.50 23.33 3.81
N ALA A 6 -3.62 23.58 2.83
CA ALA A 6 -4.06 23.84 1.45
C ALA A 6 -4.55 22.53 0.76
N VAL A 7 -3.93 21.40 1.02
CA VAL A 7 -4.36 20.12 0.46
C VAL A 7 -5.67 19.66 1.09
N SER A 8 -5.81 19.77 2.41
CA SER A 8 -7.06 19.42 3.12
C SER A 8 -8.23 20.30 2.72
N THR A 9 -8.01 21.60 2.46
CA THR A 9 -9.08 22.51 1.98
C THR A 9 -9.49 22.21 0.55
N VAL A 10 -8.58 21.82 -0.33
CA VAL A 10 -8.93 21.45 -1.72
C VAL A 10 -9.79 20.18 -1.73
N PHE A 11 -9.48 19.19 -0.89
CA PHE A 11 -10.32 17.97 -0.77
C PHE A 11 -11.67 18.27 -0.11
N ALA A 12 -11.72 19.16 0.89
CA ALA A 12 -12.97 19.57 1.54
C ALA A 12 -13.92 20.31 0.61
N THR A 13 -13.42 21.17 -0.27
CA THR A 13 -14.23 21.93 -1.24
C THR A 13 -14.68 21.10 -2.45
N ALA A 14 -14.01 19.98 -2.74
CA ALA A 14 -14.35 19.10 -3.85
C ALA A 14 -15.47 18.08 -3.53
N GLY A 15 -16.08 18.11 -2.34
CA GLY A 15 -17.09 17.13 -1.92
C GLY A 15 -16.52 15.77 -1.54
N PHE A 16 -15.19 15.61 -1.54
CA PHE A 16 -14.47 14.39 -1.15
C PHE A 16 -14.07 14.39 0.34
N ALA A 17 -14.48 15.40 1.11
CA ALA A 17 -14.10 15.55 2.51
C ALA A 17 -14.50 14.37 3.39
N ASP A 18 -15.56 13.66 3.01
CA ASP A 18 -16.12 12.53 3.76
C ASP A 18 -15.75 11.16 3.15
N LEU A 19 -15.06 11.14 2.02
CA LEU A 19 -14.70 9.88 1.33
C LEU A 19 -13.88 8.93 2.21
N PRO A 20 -12.88 9.39 2.98
CA PRO A 20 -12.13 8.51 3.90
C PRO A 20 -13.03 7.91 4.99
N GLY A 21 -13.95 8.69 5.56
CA GLY A 21 -14.91 8.22 6.57
C GLY A 21 -15.86 7.19 6.00
N VAL A 22 -16.54 7.52 4.90
CA VAL A 22 -17.47 6.61 4.21
C VAL A 22 -16.77 5.31 3.80
N PHE A 23 -15.55 5.38 3.29
CA PHE A 23 -14.77 4.21 2.90
C PHE A 23 -14.37 3.35 4.11
N SER A 24 -13.97 3.99 5.20
CA SER A 24 -13.65 3.31 6.46
C SER A 24 -14.87 2.61 7.04
N ASP A 25 -16.03 3.28 7.09
CA ASP A 25 -17.29 2.72 7.59
C ASP A 25 -17.76 1.56 6.71
N TRP A 26 -17.65 1.71 5.40
CA TRP A 26 -17.98 0.64 4.47
C TRP A 26 -17.08 -0.59 4.67
N ILE A 27 -15.78 -0.41 4.78
CA ILE A 27 -14.82 -1.50 5.01
C ILE A 27 -15.06 -2.19 6.35
N THR A 28 -15.31 -1.44 7.42
CA THR A 28 -15.59 -2.01 8.75
C THR A 28 -16.95 -2.69 8.84
N SER A 29 -17.91 -2.31 7.98
CA SER A 29 -19.21 -2.97 7.87
C SER A 29 -19.15 -4.31 7.13
N LEU A 30 -18.06 -4.61 6.43
CA LEU A 30 -17.88 -5.91 5.79
C LEU A 30 -17.66 -6.98 6.86
N ASP A 31 -18.57 -7.96 6.90
CA ASP A 31 -18.47 -9.11 7.83
C ASP A 31 -17.42 -10.12 7.35
N MET A 32 -16.17 -9.63 7.22
CA MET A 32 -15.02 -10.38 6.71
C MET A 32 -13.84 -10.28 7.68
N ALA A 33 -12.98 -11.30 7.65
CA ALA A 33 -11.76 -11.25 8.46
C ALA A 33 -10.89 -10.04 8.06
N PRO A 34 -10.44 -9.20 9.01
CA PRO A 34 -9.67 -7.98 8.74
C PRO A 34 -8.41 -8.23 7.91
N MET A 35 -7.74 -9.37 8.09
CA MET A 35 -6.60 -9.76 7.27
C MET A 35 -6.98 -9.97 5.80
N LEU A 36 -8.17 -10.49 5.53
CA LEU A 36 -8.65 -10.70 4.18
C LEU A 36 -8.99 -9.38 3.50
N ILE A 37 -9.55 -8.44 4.25
CA ILE A 37 -9.79 -7.05 3.77
C ILE A 37 -8.45 -6.39 3.42
N LEU A 38 -7.44 -6.52 4.27
CA LEU A 38 -6.10 -5.99 4.00
C LEU A 38 -5.51 -6.58 2.71
N ILE A 39 -5.63 -7.89 2.51
CA ILE A 39 -5.17 -8.55 1.27
C ILE A 39 -5.92 -8.00 0.06
N CYS A 40 -7.24 -7.79 0.15
CA CYS A 40 -8.03 -7.17 -0.93
C CYS A 40 -7.55 -5.74 -1.23
N ILE A 41 -7.22 -4.96 -0.21
CA ILE A 41 -6.64 -3.62 -0.36
C ILE A 41 -5.30 -3.69 -1.10
N LEU A 42 -4.40 -4.59 -0.70
CA LEU A 42 -3.10 -4.78 -1.37
C LEU A 42 -3.27 -5.23 -2.83
N LEU A 43 -4.21 -6.13 -3.12
CA LEU A 43 -4.55 -6.49 -4.49
C LEU A 43 -5.10 -5.31 -5.29
N GLY A 44 -5.92 -4.46 -4.65
CA GLY A 44 -6.38 -3.20 -5.24
C GLY A 44 -5.21 -2.28 -5.60
N TYR A 45 -4.22 -2.15 -4.73
CA TYR A 45 -2.97 -1.43 -5.02
C TYR A 45 -2.22 -2.04 -6.20
N ALA A 46 -2.12 -3.38 -6.28
CA ALA A 46 -1.49 -4.06 -7.39
C ALA A 46 -2.17 -3.69 -8.72
N VAL A 47 -3.50 -3.72 -8.77
CA VAL A 47 -4.27 -3.37 -9.98
C VAL A 47 -4.12 -1.89 -10.32
N LEU A 48 -4.29 -0.98 -9.34
CA LEU A 48 -4.17 0.46 -9.56
C LEU A 48 -2.76 0.84 -10.05
N GLY A 49 -1.74 0.28 -9.43
CA GLY A 49 -0.35 0.57 -9.78
C GLY A 49 0.09 0.03 -11.13
N MET A 50 -0.67 -0.91 -11.74
CA MET A 50 -0.46 -1.30 -13.14
C MET A 50 -0.81 -0.17 -14.12
N PHE A 51 -1.71 0.74 -13.75
CA PHE A 51 -2.25 1.78 -14.62
C PHE A 51 -1.81 3.20 -14.24
N MET A 52 -1.35 3.39 -13.02
CA MET A 52 -0.97 4.68 -12.46
C MET A 52 0.50 4.70 -12.07
N ASP A 53 1.09 5.89 -12.09
CA ASP A 53 2.39 6.13 -11.47
C ASP A 53 2.34 5.89 -9.95
N ALA A 54 3.44 5.36 -9.39
CA ALA A 54 3.54 5.00 -7.99
C ALA A 54 3.26 6.19 -7.05
N ILE A 55 3.81 7.36 -7.36
CA ILE A 55 3.62 8.57 -6.53
C ILE A 55 2.17 9.04 -6.60
N GLY A 56 1.62 9.11 -7.82
CA GLY A 56 0.22 9.50 -8.04
C GLY A 56 -0.77 8.56 -7.34
N MET A 57 -0.50 7.25 -7.43
CA MET A 57 -1.30 6.23 -6.73
C MET A 57 -1.28 6.45 -5.21
N LEU A 58 -0.09 6.63 -4.61
CA LEU A 58 0.06 6.82 -3.16
C LEU A 58 -0.63 8.10 -2.69
N LEU A 59 -0.44 9.21 -3.39
CA LEU A 59 -1.04 10.50 -3.02
C LEU A 59 -2.57 10.46 -3.07
N LEU A 60 -3.13 9.72 -4.02
CA LEU A 60 -4.58 9.62 -4.19
C LEU A 60 -5.22 8.65 -3.18
N THR A 61 -4.59 7.50 -2.94
CA THR A 61 -5.22 6.41 -2.21
C THR A 61 -4.91 6.42 -0.71
N LEU A 62 -3.71 6.86 -0.30
CA LEU A 62 -3.28 6.81 1.09
C LEU A 62 -4.20 7.58 2.05
N PRO A 63 -4.70 8.79 1.72
CA PRO A 63 -5.62 9.52 2.59
C PRO A 63 -6.94 8.79 2.85
N VAL A 64 -7.33 7.88 1.95
CA VAL A 64 -8.58 7.09 2.05
C VAL A 64 -8.34 5.74 2.72
N VAL A 65 -7.27 5.06 2.33
CA VAL A 65 -7.01 3.67 2.77
C VAL A 65 -6.35 3.62 4.14
N TYR A 66 -5.51 4.60 4.49
CA TYR A 66 -4.84 4.63 5.79
C TYR A 66 -5.83 4.67 6.97
N PRO A 67 -6.82 5.59 7.03
CA PRO A 67 -7.80 5.59 8.10
C PRO A 67 -8.60 4.28 8.19
N ALA A 68 -8.93 3.69 7.04
CA ALA A 68 -9.65 2.42 6.99
C ALA A 68 -8.85 1.25 7.60
N VAL A 69 -7.55 1.16 7.28
CA VAL A 69 -6.68 0.13 7.87
C VAL A 69 -6.47 0.37 9.37
N MET A 70 -6.35 1.63 9.80
CA MET A 70 -6.27 1.97 11.21
C MET A 70 -7.57 1.59 11.95
N ALA A 71 -8.74 1.85 11.36
CA ALA A 71 -10.03 1.44 11.92
C ALA A 71 -10.15 -0.09 12.04
N LEU A 72 -9.70 -0.85 11.02
CA LEU A 72 -9.63 -2.32 11.07
C LEU A 72 -8.74 -2.84 12.20
N ASN A 73 -7.68 -2.13 12.54
CA ASN A 73 -6.80 -2.50 13.66
C ASN A 73 -7.39 -2.16 15.04
N GLY A 74 -8.44 -1.36 15.11
CA GLY A 74 -9.06 -0.88 16.36
C GLY A 74 -8.79 0.59 16.66
N GLY A 75 -8.23 1.35 15.72
CA GLY A 75 -7.95 2.78 15.81
C GLY A 75 -6.48 3.13 16.05
N GLU A 76 -6.18 4.42 15.98
CA GLU A 76 -4.79 4.93 16.12
C GLU A 76 -4.25 4.79 17.57
N ALA A 77 -5.13 4.87 18.56
CA ALA A 77 -4.76 4.79 19.97
C ALA A 77 -4.80 3.37 20.55
N VAL A 78 -5.12 2.36 19.73
CA VAL A 78 -5.27 0.98 20.19
C VAL A 78 -3.96 0.43 20.74
N SER A 79 -4.05 -0.30 21.87
CA SER A 79 -2.91 -1.05 22.43
C SER A 79 -2.70 -2.36 21.67
N ALA A 80 -1.47 -2.89 21.67
CA ALA A 80 -1.16 -4.14 20.99
C ALA A 80 -1.99 -5.35 21.48
N ALA A 81 -2.46 -5.31 22.72
CA ALA A 81 -3.25 -6.38 23.32
C ALA A 81 -4.72 -6.39 22.84
N GLU A 82 -5.23 -5.24 22.42
CA GLU A 82 -6.63 -5.06 21.97
C GLU A 82 -6.73 -4.97 20.44
N ALA A 83 -5.59 -4.78 19.77
CA ALA A 83 -5.52 -4.56 18.33
C ALA A 83 -5.78 -5.84 17.55
N THR A 84 -6.55 -5.73 16.47
CA THR A 84 -6.91 -6.84 15.59
C THR A 84 -5.70 -7.51 14.95
N PHE A 85 -4.69 -6.72 14.54
CA PHE A 85 -3.44 -7.25 13.96
C PHE A 85 -2.36 -7.54 15.02
N GLY A 86 -2.68 -7.45 16.32
CA GLY A 86 -1.74 -7.70 17.41
C GLY A 86 -0.61 -6.67 17.53
N MET A 87 -0.83 -5.46 17.04
CA MET A 87 0.15 -4.36 17.09
C MET A 87 -0.53 -3.04 17.41
N SER A 88 0.14 -2.17 18.19
CA SER A 88 -0.38 -0.85 18.51
C SER A 88 -0.60 0.01 17.28
N GLY A 89 -1.45 1.03 17.38
CA GLY A 89 -1.75 1.93 16.27
C GLY A 89 -0.49 2.46 15.55
N PRO A 90 0.49 3.06 16.26
CA PRO A 90 1.73 3.54 15.63
C PRO A 90 2.54 2.44 14.92
N MET A 91 2.57 1.22 15.48
CA MET A 91 3.26 0.09 14.85
C MET A 91 2.51 -0.40 13.61
N CYS A 92 1.18 -0.40 13.64
CA CYS A 92 0.35 -0.71 12.47
C CYS A 92 0.57 0.31 11.35
N ALA A 93 0.68 1.60 11.67
CA ALA A 93 0.98 2.66 10.71
C ALA A 93 2.33 2.44 10.00
N ILE A 94 3.38 2.08 10.75
CA ILE A 94 4.71 1.80 10.18
C ILE A 94 4.64 0.56 9.29
N TRP A 95 4.03 -0.53 9.77
CA TRP A 95 3.89 -1.78 9.01
C TRP A 95 3.12 -1.57 7.71
N PHE A 96 1.96 -0.92 7.78
CA PHE A 96 1.15 -0.64 6.61
C PHE A 96 1.87 0.29 5.62
N GLY A 97 2.56 1.33 6.12
CA GLY A 97 3.36 2.23 5.28
C GLY A 97 4.43 1.48 4.49
N ILE A 98 5.14 0.52 5.10
CA ILE A 98 6.14 -0.30 4.41
C ILE A 98 5.48 -1.21 3.37
N LEU A 99 4.33 -1.82 3.69
CA LEU A 99 3.59 -2.64 2.73
C LEU A 99 3.16 -1.83 1.49
N VAL A 100 2.67 -0.62 1.69
CA VAL A 100 2.21 0.25 0.58
C VAL A 100 3.38 0.68 -0.30
N VAL A 101 4.54 1.02 0.27
CA VAL A 101 5.76 1.33 -0.49
C VAL A 101 6.21 0.10 -1.28
N LYS A 102 6.21 -1.08 -0.68
CA LYS A 102 6.53 -2.34 -1.39
C LYS A 102 5.54 -2.64 -2.51
N MET A 103 4.26 -2.37 -2.32
CA MET A 103 3.27 -2.50 -3.39
C MET A 103 3.53 -1.53 -4.54
N ALA A 104 3.94 -0.29 -4.25
CA ALA A 104 4.30 0.68 -5.27
C ALA A 104 5.50 0.21 -6.11
N GLU A 105 6.55 -0.34 -5.48
CA GLU A 105 7.69 -0.94 -6.19
C GLU A 105 7.27 -2.14 -7.05
N PHE A 106 6.48 -3.04 -6.49
CA PHE A 106 5.95 -4.23 -7.16
C PHE A 106 5.20 -3.87 -8.45
N CYS A 107 4.37 -2.83 -8.40
CA CYS A 107 3.59 -2.37 -9.53
C CYS A 107 4.43 -1.88 -10.71
N LEU A 108 5.60 -1.27 -10.46
CA LEU A 108 6.48 -0.75 -11.50
C LEU A 108 7.06 -1.82 -12.42
N ILE A 109 7.10 -3.08 -11.97
CA ILE A 109 7.59 -4.23 -12.72
C ILE A 109 6.49 -5.19 -13.13
N THR A 110 5.25 -4.95 -12.70
CA THR A 110 4.11 -5.87 -12.92
C THR A 110 3.53 -5.72 -14.34
N PRO A 111 3.40 -6.82 -15.12
CA PRO A 111 2.65 -6.79 -16.37
C PRO A 111 1.17 -6.40 -16.11
N PRO A 112 0.47 -5.77 -17.07
CA PRO A 112 0.82 -5.57 -18.47
C PRO A 112 1.61 -4.29 -18.77
N ILE A 113 1.60 -3.29 -17.87
CA ILE A 113 2.25 -2.01 -18.17
C ILE A 113 3.72 -2.04 -17.72
N GLY A 114 4.02 -2.34 -16.44
CA GLY A 114 5.39 -2.45 -15.95
C GLY A 114 6.29 -1.32 -16.45
N LEU A 115 6.01 -0.09 -16.04
CA LEU A 115 6.61 1.13 -16.61
C LEU A 115 8.14 1.01 -16.78
N ASN A 116 8.83 0.45 -15.78
CA ASN A 116 10.28 0.27 -15.82
C ASN A 116 10.72 -0.69 -16.95
N CYS A 117 9.93 -1.72 -17.25
CA CYS A 117 10.25 -2.66 -18.31
C CYS A 117 10.18 -2.00 -19.69
N PHE A 118 9.21 -1.12 -19.91
CA PHE A 118 9.10 -0.36 -21.15
C PHE A 118 10.21 0.68 -21.29
N VAL A 119 10.60 1.35 -20.20
CA VAL A 119 11.72 2.29 -20.20
C VAL A 119 13.02 1.59 -20.59
N VAL A 120 13.30 0.41 -20.01
CA VAL A 120 14.49 -0.38 -20.35
C VAL A 120 14.48 -0.79 -21.83
N ALA A 121 13.36 -1.30 -22.33
CA ALA A 121 13.24 -1.67 -23.75
C ALA A 121 13.36 -0.46 -24.70
N GLY A 122 12.90 0.73 -24.27
CA GLY A 122 13.03 1.96 -25.04
C GLY A 122 14.48 2.47 -25.15
N VAL A 123 15.30 2.24 -24.12
CA VAL A 123 16.73 2.61 -24.11
C VAL A 123 17.60 1.58 -24.85
N ARG A 124 17.15 0.32 -24.91
CA ARG A 124 17.85 -0.81 -25.51
C ARG A 124 17.02 -1.39 -26.66
N PRO A 125 17.03 -0.78 -27.85
CA PRO A 125 16.22 -1.23 -28.99
C PRO A 125 16.63 -2.61 -29.56
N ASP A 126 17.75 -3.15 -29.10
CA ASP A 126 18.25 -4.51 -29.42
C ASP A 126 17.54 -5.59 -28.55
N ILE A 127 16.77 -5.21 -27.53
CA ILE A 127 16.08 -6.13 -26.61
C ILE A 127 14.56 -5.91 -26.73
N SER A 128 13.81 -6.99 -26.90
CA SER A 128 12.36 -6.88 -26.92
C SER A 128 11.78 -6.66 -25.51
N VAL A 129 10.64 -5.98 -25.41
CA VAL A 129 9.90 -5.79 -24.15
C VAL A 129 9.62 -7.13 -23.47
N GLN A 130 9.34 -8.17 -24.26
CA GLN A 130 9.07 -9.52 -23.76
C GLN A 130 10.30 -10.16 -23.10
N ASP A 131 11.50 -9.91 -23.61
CA ASP A 131 12.73 -10.42 -23.02
C ASP A 131 13.04 -9.69 -21.68
N VAL A 132 12.73 -8.39 -21.60
CA VAL A 132 12.83 -7.64 -20.36
C VAL A 132 11.88 -8.23 -19.31
N PHE A 133 10.61 -8.49 -19.64
CA PHE A 133 9.64 -9.11 -18.73
C PHE A 133 10.09 -10.51 -18.29
N LYS A 134 10.63 -11.34 -19.17
CA LYS A 134 11.20 -12.65 -18.80
C LYS A 134 12.35 -12.49 -17.80
N GLY A 135 13.24 -11.52 -18.04
CA GLY A 135 14.36 -11.24 -17.14
C GLY A 135 13.93 -10.74 -15.77
N VAL A 136 12.83 -10.00 -15.67
CA VAL A 136 12.29 -9.44 -14.43
C VAL A 136 11.43 -10.46 -13.64
N THR A 137 10.91 -11.50 -14.30
CA THR A 137 10.03 -12.50 -13.67
C THR A 137 10.57 -13.07 -12.34
N PRO A 138 11.85 -13.46 -12.18
CA PRO A 138 12.34 -13.96 -10.89
C PRO A 138 12.31 -12.88 -9.80
N PHE A 139 12.56 -11.63 -10.13
CA PHE A 139 12.46 -10.49 -9.18
C PHE A 139 11.01 -10.22 -8.79
N PHE A 140 10.09 -10.30 -9.74
CA PHE A 140 8.65 -10.20 -9.49
C PHE A 140 8.16 -11.27 -8.51
N ILE A 141 8.60 -12.53 -8.69
CA ILE A 141 8.26 -13.62 -7.76
C ILE A 141 8.87 -13.37 -6.39
N ALA A 142 10.15 -12.99 -6.32
CA ALA A 142 10.83 -12.70 -5.06
C ALA A 142 10.18 -11.55 -4.30
N ASP A 143 9.73 -10.52 -5.00
CA ASP A 143 9.05 -9.36 -4.42
C ASP A 143 7.65 -9.74 -3.91
N GLY A 144 6.90 -10.53 -4.67
CA GLY A 144 5.61 -11.09 -4.22
C GLY A 144 5.77 -11.97 -2.96
N VAL A 145 6.79 -12.81 -2.91
CA VAL A 145 7.13 -13.60 -1.70
C VAL A 145 7.48 -12.68 -0.53
N THR A 146 8.25 -11.63 -0.77
CA THR A 146 8.62 -10.65 0.25
C THR A 146 7.38 -9.96 0.83
N ILE A 147 6.47 -9.49 -0.01
CA ILE A 147 5.20 -8.89 0.44
C ILE A 147 4.41 -9.91 1.28
N GLY A 148 4.28 -11.14 0.80
CA GLY A 148 3.62 -12.21 1.56
C GLY A 148 4.24 -12.46 2.93
N LEU A 149 5.56 -12.46 3.03
CA LEU A 149 6.29 -12.61 4.30
C LEU A 149 6.07 -11.40 5.23
N LEU A 150 6.07 -10.17 4.72
CA LEU A 150 5.84 -8.97 5.51
C LEU A 150 4.40 -8.89 6.05
N VAL A 151 3.44 -9.42 5.30
CA VAL A 151 2.05 -9.56 5.76
C VAL A 151 1.92 -10.66 6.81
N ALA A 152 2.53 -11.82 6.58
CA ALA A 152 2.43 -12.96 7.49
C ALA A 152 3.24 -12.77 8.78
N PHE A 153 4.37 -12.06 8.70
CA PHE A 153 5.30 -11.85 9.81
C PHE A 153 5.60 -10.35 10.01
N PRO A 154 4.65 -9.56 10.56
CA PRO A 154 4.86 -8.13 10.82
C PRO A 154 6.08 -7.84 11.70
N GLY A 155 6.47 -8.80 12.53
CA GLY A 155 7.65 -8.71 13.40
C GLY A 155 8.96 -8.43 12.66
N ILE A 156 9.09 -8.84 11.38
CA ILE A 156 10.25 -8.55 10.55
C ILE A 156 10.41 -7.03 10.36
N VAL A 157 9.31 -6.37 10.02
CA VAL A 157 9.25 -4.91 9.82
C VAL A 157 9.40 -4.16 11.13
N LEU A 158 8.74 -4.67 12.18
CA LEU A 158 8.64 -3.99 13.48
C LEU A 158 9.82 -4.27 14.42
N PHE A 159 10.78 -5.09 13.99
CA PHE A 159 11.95 -5.39 14.80
C PHE A 159 12.75 -4.13 15.15
N LEU A 160 13.08 -3.32 14.16
CA LEU A 160 13.85 -2.10 14.35
C LEU A 160 13.07 -1.00 15.14
N PRO A 161 11.81 -0.67 14.78
CA PRO A 161 11.01 0.26 15.58
C PRO A 161 10.87 -0.14 17.05
N ARG A 162 10.74 -1.43 17.36
CA ARG A 162 10.66 -1.94 18.74
C ARG A 162 11.96 -1.82 19.53
N LEU A 163 13.10 -1.70 18.87
CA LEU A 163 14.39 -1.50 19.53
C LEU A 163 14.66 -0.02 19.87
N VAL A 164 14.04 0.90 19.13
CA VAL A 164 14.29 2.33 19.23
C VAL A 164 13.23 3.06 20.07
N GLY A 165 12.03 2.52 20.16
CA GLY A 165 10.91 3.06 20.94
C GLY A 165 10.57 2.23 22.13
#